data_0295de79e79eb18ddc2ffeaf2fede788
#
_entry.id   0295de79e79eb18ddc2ffeaf2fede788
#
_cell.length_a   1.000
_cell.length_b   1.000
_cell.length_c   1.000
_cell.angle_alpha   90.00
_cell.angle_beta   90.00
_cell.angle_gamma   90.00
#
_symmetry.space_group_name_H-M   'P 1'
#
loop_
_entity.id
_entity.type
_entity.pdbx_description
1 polymer ?
#
loop_
_entity_poly.entity_id
_entity_poly.type
_entity_poly.pdbx_seq_one_letter_code
_entity_poly.pdbx_strand_id
1 'polypeptide(L)'
;IKSITVYCSSSNKLSNKYYQDAEEISKLISSFKINIVYGGAKVGIMGVVAKTAIESKNKVTGVIPNFLSEREIIFENIDELKIVDNMSERKKLLFELGDAYLALPGGTGTLEEIVEVVSWKIMGIHNKPIIFFNKNNFWDNLFQQFKFFEDEKFSNKNLQNSFHIIDTVAVSYTHLRAHETYVHR
;
A
#
# COMPACT_ATOMS: atom_id res chain seq x y z
N ILE A 1 4.29 -4.71 -13.56
CA ILE A 1 4.40 -3.90 -12.32
C ILE A 1 5.87 -3.87 -11.93
N LYS A 2 6.48 -2.67 -11.91
CA LYS A 2 7.89 -2.47 -11.49
C LYS A 2 8.00 -1.96 -10.05
N SER A 3 6.97 -1.26 -9.59
CA SER A 3 6.90 -0.67 -8.26
C SER A 3 5.51 -0.83 -7.65
N ILE A 4 5.45 -0.97 -6.33
CA ILE A 4 4.20 -1.01 -5.56
C ILE A 4 4.27 -0.03 -4.41
N THR A 5 3.27 0.84 -4.29
CA THR A 5 3.13 1.71 -3.13
C THR A 5 2.40 0.98 -2.03
N VAL A 6 3.01 0.91 -0.84
CA VAL A 6 2.48 0.23 0.33
C VAL A 6 2.01 1.26 1.35
N TYR A 7 0.71 1.29 1.59
CA TYR A 7 0.06 2.08 2.64
C TYR A 7 -0.15 1.19 3.87
N CYS A 8 0.36 1.59 5.02
CA CYS A 8 0.32 0.78 6.24
C CYS A 8 0.54 1.62 7.50
N SER A 9 0.39 0.97 8.67
CA SER A 9 0.52 1.63 9.97
C SER A 9 1.97 1.97 10.34
N SER A 10 2.18 3.15 10.95
CA SER A 10 3.41 3.53 11.65
C SER A 10 3.37 3.20 13.17
N SER A 11 2.30 2.61 13.68
CA SER A 11 2.17 2.30 15.12
C SER A 11 3.07 1.14 15.55
N ASN A 12 3.78 1.33 16.67
CA ASN A 12 4.59 0.29 17.33
C ASN A 12 3.81 -0.56 18.36
N LYS A 13 2.51 -0.30 18.53
CA LYS A 13 1.69 -0.94 19.58
C LYS A 13 0.73 -1.97 19.02
N LEU A 14 1.07 -2.59 17.89
CA LEU A 14 0.22 -3.57 17.23
C LEU A 14 0.48 -4.98 17.75
N SER A 15 -0.51 -5.86 17.59
CA SER A 15 -0.33 -7.29 17.81
C SER A 15 0.71 -7.85 16.83
N ASN A 16 1.53 -8.80 17.30
CA ASN A 16 2.64 -9.39 16.55
C ASN A 16 2.21 -9.99 15.20
N LYS A 17 0.99 -10.49 15.10
CA LYS A 17 0.45 -11.03 13.84
C LYS A 17 0.53 -10.05 12.67
N TYR A 18 0.32 -8.75 12.91
CA TYR A 18 0.37 -7.74 11.84
C TYR A 18 1.78 -7.49 11.33
N TYR A 19 2.79 -7.60 12.19
CA TYR A 19 4.19 -7.50 11.79
C TYR A 19 4.63 -8.73 11.01
N GLN A 20 4.21 -9.92 11.43
CA GLN A 20 4.48 -11.17 10.71
C GLN A 20 3.86 -11.17 9.30
N ASP A 21 2.60 -10.76 9.20
CA ASP A 21 1.89 -10.63 7.92
C ASP A 21 2.60 -9.64 6.98
N ALA A 22 3.05 -8.51 7.51
CA ALA A 22 3.79 -7.51 6.74
C ALA A 22 5.16 -8.02 6.27
N GLU A 23 5.85 -8.81 7.09
CA GLU A 23 7.12 -9.44 6.72
C GLU A 23 6.92 -10.45 5.58
N GLU A 24 5.92 -11.34 5.69
CA GLU A 24 5.59 -12.33 4.67
C GLU A 24 5.26 -11.68 3.33
N ILE A 25 4.41 -10.66 3.33
CA ILE A 25 4.02 -9.92 2.13
C ILE A 25 5.22 -9.18 1.51
N SER A 26 6.06 -8.57 2.32
CA SER A 26 7.25 -7.86 1.85
C SER A 26 8.28 -8.82 1.21
N LYS A 27 8.48 -10.01 1.79
CA LYS A 27 9.30 -11.08 1.21
C LYS A 27 8.76 -11.51 -0.16
N LEU A 28 7.45 -11.69 -0.27
CA LEU A 28 6.81 -12.06 -1.53
C LEU A 28 7.04 -10.99 -2.60
N ILE A 29 6.72 -9.73 -2.31
CA ILE A 29 6.93 -8.61 -3.25
C ILE A 29 8.40 -8.56 -3.70
N SER A 30 9.32 -8.72 -2.77
CA SER A 30 10.75 -8.70 -3.05
C SER A 30 11.21 -9.88 -3.90
N SER A 31 10.57 -11.06 -3.78
CA SER A 31 10.88 -12.23 -4.62
C SER A 31 10.58 -11.99 -6.10
N PHE A 32 9.63 -11.10 -6.41
CA PHE A 32 9.30 -10.65 -7.77
C PHE A 32 10.16 -9.47 -8.27
N LYS A 33 11.09 -8.97 -7.45
CA LYS A 33 11.87 -7.77 -7.76
C LYS A 33 11.02 -6.52 -8.02
N ILE A 34 9.84 -6.43 -7.39
CA ILE A 34 8.99 -5.26 -7.43
C ILE A 34 9.48 -4.27 -6.38
N ASN A 35 9.87 -3.08 -6.80
CA ASN A 35 10.34 -2.02 -5.90
C ASN A 35 9.24 -1.60 -4.93
N ILE A 36 9.59 -1.32 -3.67
CA ILE A 36 8.64 -0.85 -2.66
C ILE A 36 8.74 0.66 -2.52
N VAL A 37 7.59 1.33 -2.61
CA VAL A 37 7.40 2.74 -2.29
C VAL A 37 6.55 2.84 -1.03
N TYR A 38 6.91 3.66 -0.04
CA TYR A 38 6.18 3.74 1.22
C TYR A 38 6.38 5.07 1.95
N GLY A 39 5.79 5.22 3.14
CA GLY A 39 5.75 6.48 3.90
C GLY A 39 7.06 6.93 4.57
N GLY A 40 8.18 6.21 4.42
CA GLY A 40 9.51 6.64 4.85
C GLY A 40 9.88 6.37 6.32
N ALA A 41 8.92 5.98 7.17
CA ALA A 41 9.18 5.78 8.60
C ALA A 41 9.81 4.41 8.92
N LYS A 42 10.66 4.37 9.96
CA LYS A 42 11.33 3.16 10.49
C LYS A 42 10.48 2.39 11.50
N VAL A 43 9.27 2.84 11.77
CA VAL A 43 8.42 2.34 12.86
C VAL A 43 7.19 1.59 12.35
N GLY A 44 6.60 0.78 13.20
CA GLY A 44 5.39 0.03 12.90
C GLY A 44 5.52 -0.96 11.75
N ILE A 45 4.45 -1.18 11.02
CA ILE A 45 4.42 -2.01 9.81
C ILE A 45 5.32 -1.40 8.72
N MET A 46 5.38 -0.06 8.61
CA MET A 46 6.26 0.63 7.66
C MET A 46 7.72 0.18 7.83
N GLY A 47 8.22 0.15 9.06
CA GLY A 47 9.58 -0.29 9.37
C GLY A 47 9.83 -1.75 9.02
N VAL A 48 8.87 -2.64 9.27
CA VAL A 48 8.97 -4.06 8.91
C VAL A 48 9.03 -4.23 7.39
N VAL A 49 8.13 -3.58 6.65
CA VAL A 49 8.10 -3.65 5.18
C VAL A 49 9.42 -3.21 4.57
N ALA A 50 9.93 -2.05 4.98
CA ALA A 50 11.19 -1.51 4.46
C ALA A 50 12.39 -2.39 4.83
N LYS A 51 12.52 -2.79 6.10
CA LYS A 51 13.59 -3.66 6.59
C LYS A 51 13.62 -4.99 5.81
N THR A 52 12.49 -5.67 5.70
CA THR A 52 12.39 -6.96 5.01
C THR A 52 12.76 -6.84 3.53
N ALA A 53 12.34 -5.76 2.86
CA ALA A 53 12.70 -5.52 1.47
C ALA A 53 14.21 -5.30 1.29
N ILE A 54 14.85 -4.51 2.16
CA ILE A 54 16.30 -4.26 2.15
C ILE A 54 17.06 -5.58 2.37
N GLU A 55 16.67 -6.37 3.39
CA GLU A 55 17.27 -7.68 3.67
C GLU A 55 17.13 -8.64 2.49
N SER A 56 16.07 -8.52 1.72
CA SER A 56 15.82 -9.26 0.48
C SER A 56 16.52 -8.66 -0.75
N LYS A 57 17.36 -7.64 -0.58
CA LYS A 57 18.06 -6.91 -1.66
C LYS A 57 17.11 -6.34 -2.71
N ASN A 58 15.97 -5.84 -2.26
CA ASN A 58 14.99 -5.17 -3.09
C ASN A 58 15.05 -3.66 -2.89
N LYS A 59 14.76 -2.88 -3.93
CA LYS A 59 14.81 -1.42 -3.88
C LYS A 59 13.64 -0.87 -3.06
N VAL A 60 13.95 0.10 -2.18
CA VAL A 60 12.99 0.78 -1.31
C VAL A 60 13.10 2.29 -1.47
N THR A 61 11.97 2.94 -1.76
CA THR A 61 11.84 4.40 -1.80
C THR A 61 10.86 4.86 -0.71
N GLY A 62 11.33 5.72 0.18
CA GLY A 62 10.49 6.37 1.20
C GLY A 62 10.07 7.77 0.76
N VAL A 63 8.85 8.19 1.10
CA VAL A 63 8.35 9.55 0.88
C VAL A 63 7.81 10.11 2.18
N ILE A 64 8.44 11.15 2.71
CA ILE A 64 8.09 11.73 4.01
C ILE A 64 8.04 13.26 3.93
N PRO A 65 7.03 13.92 4.50
CA PRO A 65 7.01 15.37 4.59
C PRO A 65 7.98 15.86 5.66
N ASN A 66 8.56 17.02 5.44
CA ASN A 66 9.60 17.60 6.28
C ASN A 66 9.20 17.66 7.77
N PHE A 67 7.98 18.11 8.07
CA PHE A 67 7.50 18.22 9.46
C PHE A 67 7.34 16.87 10.17
N LEU A 68 7.20 15.75 9.45
CA LEU A 68 7.20 14.40 10.01
C LEU A 68 8.61 13.83 10.10
N SER A 69 9.51 14.21 9.21
CA SER A 69 10.90 13.75 9.23
C SER A 69 11.63 14.17 10.52
N GLU A 70 11.23 15.29 11.13
CA GLU A 70 11.74 15.76 12.40
C GLU A 70 11.14 15.02 13.62
N ARG A 71 9.97 14.42 13.47
CA ARG A 71 9.20 13.75 14.55
C ARG A 71 9.24 12.23 14.49
N GLU A 72 9.36 11.68 13.29
CA GLU A 72 9.41 10.24 13.05
C GLU A 72 10.85 9.77 12.87
N ILE A 73 11.10 8.55 13.30
CA ILE A 73 12.40 7.91 13.08
C ILE A 73 12.44 7.47 11.62
N ILE A 74 13.19 8.21 10.81
CA ILE A 74 13.41 7.92 9.39
C ILE A 74 14.23 6.63 9.24
N PHE A 75 13.95 5.88 8.19
CA PHE A 75 14.78 4.75 7.80
C PHE A 75 15.92 5.24 6.90
N GLU A 76 17.10 5.52 7.50
CA GLU A 76 18.24 6.11 6.79
C GLU A 76 18.89 5.18 5.75
N ASN A 77 18.72 3.86 5.90
CA ASN A 77 19.40 2.85 5.07
C ASN A 77 18.53 2.33 3.92
N ILE A 78 17.57 3.12 3.43
CA ILE A 78 16.80 2.81 2.21
C ILE A 78 17.52 3.37 0.98
N ASP A 79 17.21 2.83 -0.20
CA ASP A 79 17.87 3.25 -1.45
C ASP A 79 17.60 4.70 -1.80
N GLU A 80 16.39 5.20 -1.50
CA GLU A 80 16.00 6.58 -1.79
C GLU A 80 15.02 7.10 -0.75
N LEU A 81 15.30 8.27 -0.17
CA LEU A 81 14.39 9.01 0.71
C LEU A 81 14.03 10.35 0.04
N LYS A 82 12.76 10.53 -0.25
CA LYS A 82 12.21 11.77 -0.80
C LYS A 82 11.55 12.57 0.31
N ILE A 83 12.14 13.73 0.63
CA ILE A 83 11.55 14.68 1.57
C ILE A 83 10.73 15.67 0.76
N VAL A 84 9.48 15.92 1.17
CA VAL A 84 8.51 16.80 0.52
C VAL A 84 8.01 17.86 1.50
N ASP A 85 7.44 18.96 1.00
CA ASP A 85 7.07 20.08 1.85
C ASP A 85 5.77 19.85 2.64
N ASN A 86 4.82 19.09 2.08
CA ASN A 86 3.49 18.92 2.67
C ASN A 86 2.86 17.56 2.34
N MET A 87 1.70 17.28 2.98
CA MET A 87 0.98 16.02 2.78
C MET A 87 0.40 15.86 1.36
N SER A 88 0.03 16.94 0.68
CA SER A 88 -0.48 16.85 -0.69
C SER A 88 0.60 16.38 -1.66
N GLU A 89 1.80 16.91 -1.55
CA GLU A 89 2.95 16.46 -2.34
C GLU A 89 3.34 15.03 -2.01
N ARG A 90 3.32 14.65 -0.72
CA ARG A 90 3.57 13.28 -0.30
C ARG A 90 2.62 12.30 -0.97
N LYS A 91 1.31 12.54 -0.89
CA LYS A 91 0.29 11.67 -1.49
C LYS A 91 0.44 11.60 -3.00
N LYS A 92 0.64 12.76 -3.64
CA LYS A 92 0.90 12.81 -5.09
C LYS A 92 2.10 11.96 -5.48
N LEU A 93 3.21 12.10 -4.78
CA LEU A 93 4.43 11.38 -5.10
C LEU A 93 4.32 9.87 -4.82
N LEU A 94 3.68 9.47 -3.71
CA LEU A 94 3.36 8.07 -3.43
C LEU A 94 2.48 7.45 -4.53
N PHE A 95 1.52 8.21 -5.04
CA PHE A 95 0.68 7.80 -6.16
C PHE A 95 1.45 7.68 -7.48
N GLU A 96 2.30 8.65 -7.80
CA GLU A 96 3.05 8.68 -9.07
C GLU A 96 4.09 7.57 -9.16
N LEU A 97 4.79 7.28 -8.06
CA LEU A 97 5.89 6.31 -8.01
C LEU A 97 5.43 4.84 -8.07
N GLY A 98 4.20 4.54 -7.67
CA GLY A 98 3.67 3.17 -7.71
C GLY A 98 3.00 2.83 -9.04
N ASP A 99 3.27 1.66 -9.59
CA ASP A 99 2.51 1.04 -10.68
C ASP A 99 1.29 0.27 -10.15
N ALA A 100 1.28 -0.04 -8.87
CA ALA A 100 0.21 -0.68 -8.13
C ALA A 100 0.18 -0.17 -6.69
N TYR A 101 -0.92 -0.42 -5.97
CA TYR A 101 -1.11 0.02 -4.60
C TYR A 101 -1.51 -1.15 -3.71
N LEU A 102 -0.92 -1.24 -2.53
CA LEU A 102 -1.22 -2.25 -1.51
C LEU A 102 -1.57 -1.57 -0.19
N ALA A 103 -2.76 -1.85 0.32
CA ALA A 103 -3.17 -1.49 1.68
C ALA A 103 -2.97 -2.66 2.63
N LEU A 104 -2.01 -2.56 3.52
CA LEU A 104 -1.89 -3.40 4.71
C LEU A 104 -2.70 -2.79 5.86
N PRO A 105 -2.95 -3.52 6.95
CA PRO A 105 -3.60 -2.97 8.13
C PRO A 105 -3.00 -1.65 8.59
N GLY A 106 -3.88 -0.66 8.83
CA GLY A 106 -3.45 0.69 9.22
C GLY A 106 -4.57 1.52 9.83
N GLY A 107 -4.23 2.68 10.32
CA GLY A 107 -5.18 3.62 10.91
C GLY A 107 -5.79 4.59 9.88
N THR A 108 -6.24 5.74 10.39
CA THR A 108 -6.92 6.78 9.59
C THR A 108 -6.06 7.32 8.44
N GLY A 109 -4.74 7.46 8.63
CA GLY A 109 -3.84 7.90 7.55
C GLY A 109 -3.78 6.89 6.41
N THR A 110 -3.64 5.60 6.73
CA THR A 110 -3.68 4.52 5.72
C THR A 110 -5.02 4.47 5.01
N LEU A 111 -6.12 4.63 5.77
CA LEU A 111 -7.48 4.66 5.20
C LEU A 111 -7.66 5.86 4.25
N GLU A 112 -7.20 7.04 4.64
CA GLU A 112 -7.31 8.25 3.82
C GLU A 112 -6.54 8.11 2.52
N GLU A 113 -5.29 7.63 2.57
CA GLU A 113 -4.44 7.41 1.41
C GLU A 113 -5.05 6.40 0.42
N ILE A 114 -5.52 5.24 0.89
CA ILE A 114 -6.04 4.21 -0.01
C ILE A 114 -7.43 4.56 -0.57
N VAL A 115 -8.29 5.21 0.19
CA VAL A 115 -9.62 5.65 -0.28
C VAL A 115 -9.48 6.75 -1.34
N GLU A 116 -8.50 7.63 -1.23
CA GLU A 116 -8.20 8.62 -2.27
C GLU A 116 -7.83 7.92 -3.60
N VAL A 117 -6.95 6.91 -3.54
CA VAL A 117 -6.55 6.13 -4.72
C VAL A 117 -7.72 5.37 -5.33
N VAL A 118 -8.59 4.76 -4.50
CA VAL A 118 -9.84 4.13 -4.95
C VAL A 118 -10.75 5.14 -5.64
N SER A 119 -10.94 6.31 -5.05
CA SER A 119 -11.77 7.38 -5.60
C SER A 119 -11.25 7.86 -6.96
N TRP A 120 -9.96 8.04 -7.11
CA TRP A 120 -9.34 8.44 -8.38
C TRP A 120 -9.50 7.37 -9.46
N LYS A 121 -9.48 6.10 -9.10
CA LYS A 121 -9.74 5.00 -10.05
C LYS A 121 -11.19 5.01 -10.54
N ILE A 122 -12.15 5.21 -9.64
CA ILE A 122 -13.59 5.32 -10.00
C ILE A 122 -13.84 6.55 -10.92
N MET A 123 -13.13 7.64 -10.70
CA MET A 123 -13.19 8.84 -11.55
C MET A 123 -12.45 8.66 -12.90
N GLY A 124 -11.78 7.52 -13.13
CA GLY A 124 -11.05 7.26 -14.38
C GLY A 124 -9.70 7.97 -14.49
N ILE A 125 -9.16 8.50 -13.39
CA ILE A 125 -7.84 9.16 -13.37
C ILE A 125 -6.71 8.15 -13.58
N HIS A 126 -6.90 6.91 -13.17
CA HIS A 126 -5.95 5.82 -13.40
C HIS A 126 -6.63 4.45 -13.48
N ASN A 127 -5.88 3.45 -14.00
CA ASN A 127 -6.30 2.05 -14.05
C ASN A 127 -5.34 1.11 -13.31
N LYS A 128 -4.44 1.66 -12.48
CA LYS A 128 -3.47 0.87 -11.72
C LYS A 128 -4.17 -0.09 -10.77
N PRO A 129 -3.62 -1.30 -10.54
CA PRO A 129 -4.17 -2.25 -9.58
C PRO A 129 -4.16 -1.71 -8.15
N ILE A 130 -5.25 -1.95 -7.41
CA ILE A 130 -5.38 -1.66 -5.99
C ILE A 130 -5.63 -2.97 -5.27
N ILE A 131 -4.90 -3.27 -4.22
CA ILE A 131 -4.95 -4.51 -3.47
C ILE A 131 -5.14 -4.19 -1.98
N PHE A 132 -6.15 -4.77 -1.36
CA PHE A 132 -6.31 -4.78 0.09
C PHE A 132 -5.88 -6.14 0.65
N PHE A 133 -4.92 -6.14 1.56
CA PHE A 133 -4.57 -7.32 2.32
C PHE A 133 -5.49 -7.44 3.53
N ASN A 134 -6.46 -8.36 3.43
CA ASN A 134 -7.57 -8.49 4.36
C ASN A 134 -7.45 -9.71 5.30
N LYS A 135 -6.25 -10.16 5.60
CA LYS A 135 -6.04 -11.23 6.57
C LYS A 135 -6.65 -10.83 7.92
N ASN A 136 -7.33 -11.77 8.55
CA ASN A 136 -8.11 -11.55 9.78
C ASN A 136 -9.27 -10.53 9.64
N ASN A 137 -9.83 -10.36 8.43
CA ASN A 137 -11.01 -9.53 8.18
C ASN A 137 -10.83 -8.06 8.60
N PHE A 138 -9.59 -7.55 8.51
CA PHE A 138 -9.26 -6.20 9.01
C PHE A 138 -10.05 -5.11 8.29
N TRP A 139 -10.28 -5.24 6.99
CA TRP A 139 -10.95 -4.26 6.14
C TRP A 139 -12.44 -4.53 5.93
N ASP A 140 -13.03 -5.57 6.53
CA ASP A 140 -14.43 -5.97 6.29
C ASP A 140 -15.44 -4.84 6.52
N ASN A 141 -15.30 -4.07 7.59
CA ASN A 141 -16.18 -2.93 7.87
C ASN A 141 -16.11 -1.86 6.77
N LEU A 142 -14.93 -1.63 6.19
CA LEU A 142 -14.76 -0.71 5.07
C LEU A 142 -15.47 -1.25 3.81
N PHE A 143 -15.34 -2.53 3.52
CA PHE A 143 -16.01 -3.15 2.38
C PHE A 143 -17.54 -3.16 2.55
N GLN A 144 -18.04 -3.36 3.75
CA GLN A 144 -19.47 -3.23 4.07
C GLN A 144 -19.94 -1.78 3.83
N GLN A 145 -19.14 -0.78 4.22
CA GLN A 145 -19.45 0.61 3.96
C GLN A 145 -19.44 0.94 2.46
N PHE A 146 -18.49 0.41 1.70
CA PHE A 146 -18.45 0.56 0.23
C PHE A 146 -19.66 -0.09 -0.43
N LYS A 147 -20.04 -1.28 0.03
CA LYS A 147 -21.27 -1.94 -0.45
C LYS A 147 -22.51 -1.10 -0.17
N PHE A 148 -22.63 -0.53 1.03
CA PHE A 148 -23.74 0.35 1.38
C PHE A 148 -23.80 1.59 0.47
N PHE A 149 -22.66 2.20 0.11
CA PHE A 149 -22.64 3.31 -0.84
C PHE A 149 -23.13 2.93 -2.23
N GLU A 150 -22.85 1.71 -2.71
CA GLU A 150 -23.38 1.21 -3.98
C GLU A 150 -24.88 0.92 -3.91
N ASP A 151 -25.33 0.23 -2.85
CA ASP A 151 -26.73 -0.14 -2.64
C ASP A 151 -27.64 1.11 -2.55
N GLU A 152 -27.19 2.14 -1.84
CA GLU A 152 -27.89 3.41 -1.68
C GLU A 152 -27.60 4.44 -2.79
N LYS A 153 -26.81 4.05 -3.83
CA LYS A 153 -26.48 4.89 -5.00
C LYS A 153 -25.66 6.14 -4.70
N PHE A 154 -24.94 6.18 -3.59
CA PHE A 154 -23.93 7.21 -3.31
C PHE A 154 -22.66 7.01 -4.13
N SER A 155 -22.43 5.80 -4.64
CA SER A 155 -21.30 5.47 -5.50
C SER A 155 -21.76 4.63 -6.69
N ASN A 156 -20.94 4.62 -7.75
CA ASN A 156 -21.20 3.80 -8.92
C ASN A 156 -21.08 2.30 -8.57
N LYS A 157 -21.86 1.44 -9.26
CA LYS A 157 -21.84 -0.03 -9.10
C LYS A 157 -20.46 -0.69 -9.35
N ASN A 158 -19.44 0.08 -9.72
CA ASN A 158 -18.09 -0.42 -9.98
C ASN A 158 -17.10 -0.20 -8.81
N LEU A 159 -17.57 0.32 -7.68
CA LEU A 159 -16.69 0.60 -6.54
C LEU A 159 -16.00 -0.69 -6.05
N GLN A 160 -16.76 -1.74 -5.78
CA GLN A 160 -16.22 -3.02 -5.31
C GLN A 160 -15.36 -3.74 -6.36
N ASN A 161 -15.54 -3.44 -7.65
CA ASN A 161 -14.73 -3.98 -8.74
C ASN A 161 -13.46 -3.15 -8.99
N SER A 162 -13.28 -2.03 -8.28
CA SER A 162 -12.13 -1.15 -8.47
C SER A 162 -10.85 -1.64 -7.77
N PHE A 163 -10.96 -2.63 -6.89
CA PHE A 163 -9.84 -3.19 -6.12
C PHE A 163 -9.93 -4.71 -5.98
N HIS A 164 -8.84 -5.31 -5.57
CA HIS A 164 -8.73 -6.74 -5.26
C HIS A 164 -8.58 -6.93 -3.75
N ILE A 165 -9.22 -7.97 -3.21
CA ILE A 165 -9.10 -8.37 -1.82
C ILE A 165 -8.31 -9.67 -1.79
N ILE A 166 -7.26 -9.71 -0.96
CA ILE A 166 -6.45 -10.90 -0.73
C ILE A 166 -6.36 -11.17 0.76
N ASP A 167 -6.51 -12.41 1.16
CA ASP A 167 -6.48 -12.86 2.56
C ASP A 167 -5.25 -13.70 2.89
N THR A 168 -4.52 -14.14 1.88
CA THR A 168 -3.31 -14.94 2.01
C THR A 168 -2.20 -14.44 1.09
N VAL A 169 -0.96 -14.69 1.48
CA VAL A 169 0.23 -14.36 0.68
C VAL A 169 0.23 -15.17 -0.63
N ALA A 170 -0.30 -16.40 -0.63
CA ALA A 170 -0.36 -17.25 -1.81
C ALA A 170 -1.29 -16.69 -2.90
N VAL A 171 -2.41 -16.06 -2.54
CA VAL A 171 -3.34 -15.41 -3.49
C VAL A 171 -2.73 -14.13 -4.07
N SER A 172 -1.91 -13.42 -3.29
CA SER A 172 -1.15 -12.25 -3.78
C SER A 172 -0.26 -12.62 -4.97
N TYR A 173 0.32 -13.80 -4.95
CA TYR A 173 1.15 -14.35 -6.03
C TYR A 173 0.41 -14.37 -7.37
N THR A 174 -0.83 -14.83 -7.39
CA THR A 174 -1.64 -14.99 -8.61
C THR A 174 -2.03 -13.64 -9.21
N HIS A 175 -2.37 -12.67 -8.37
CA HIS A 175 -2.77 -11.32 -8.82
C HIS A 175 -1.60 -10.49 -9.35
N LEU A 176 -0.44 -10.52 -8.68
CA LEU A 176 0.76 -9.81 -9.16
C LEU A 176 1.27 -10.38 -10.49
N ARG A 177 1.20 -11.70 -10.67
CA ARG A 177 1.66 -12.38 -11.89
C ARG A 177 0.68 -12.25 -13.06
N ALA A 178 -0.62 -12.21 -12.83
CA ALA A 178 -1.62 -12.05 -13.89
C ALA A 178 -1.45 -10.71 -14.63
N HIS A 179 -1.00 -9.66 -13.94
CA HIS A 179 -0.73 -8.36 -14.55
C HIS A 179 0.56 -8.30 -15.38
N GLU A 180 1.50 -9.25 -15.24
CA GLU A 180 2.66 -9.35 -16.11
C GLU A 180 2.32 -9.88 -17.50
N THR A 181 1.28 -10.72 -17.60
CA THR A 181 0.90 -11.42 -18.86
C THR A 181 0.06 -10.53 -19.79
N TYR A 182 -0.54 -9.45 -19.32
CA TYR A 182 -1.36 -8.54 -20.14
C TYR A 182 -0.59 -7.44 -20.87
N VAL A 183 0.72 -7.30 -20.66
CA VAL A 183 1.56 -6.25 -21.28
C VAL A 183 2.14 -6.71 -22.64
N HIS A 184 1.92 -7.95 -23.05
CA HIS A 184 2.45 -8.52 -24.30
C HIS A 184 1.37 -8.91 -25.33
N ARG A 185 0.24 -8.19 -25.37
CA ARG A 185 -0.70 -8.30 -26.49
C ARG A 185 -1.14 -6.96 -27.04
#